data_2c5c45bbc4d0f9b34cfe9b6281ff3929
#
_entry.id   2c5c45bbc4d0f9b34cfe9b6281ff3929
#
_cell.length_a   1.000
_cell.length_b   1.000
_cell.length_c   1.000
_cell.angle_alpha   90.00
_cell.angle_beta   90.00
_cell.angle_gamma   90.00
#
_symmetry.space_group_name_H-M   'P 1'
#
loop_
_entity.id
_entity.type
_entity.pdbx_description
1 polymer ?
#
loop_
_entity_poly.entity_id
_entity_poly.type
_entity_poly.pdbx_seq_one_letter_code
_entity_poly.pdbx_strand_id
1 'polypeptide(L)'
;MNAEFFEAIEDIEKEKGIPREYMYDKIKQAMLAAFRRDNPECEDNVDIILEEDKKRIEMNVNKTVVDEVEDPSHEINLEAAKKISRRAKLGDVLPIPVETKKFGRIAAQAAKQVIIQGIREAERGMI
;
A
#
# COMPACT_ATOMS: atom_id res chain seq x y z
N MET A 1 -0.74 14.45 -2.99
CA MET A 1 -1.82 13.48 -2.81
C MET A 1 -1.87 12.91 -1.40
N ASN A 2 -0.72 12.56 -0.84
CA ASN A 2 -0.70 11.93 0.48
C ASN A 2 -1.30 12.80 1.60
N ALA A 3 -0.95 14.09 1.64
CA ALA A 3 -1.46 14.99 2.66
C ALA A 3 -2.98 15.18 2.56
N GLU A 4 -3.49 15.37 1.34
CA GLU A 4 -4.92 15.52 1.11
C GLU A 4 -5.71 14.28 1.52
N PHE A 5 -5.15 13.11 1.25
CA PHE A 5 -5.74 11.85 1.65
C PHE A 5 -5.91 11.77 3.18
N PHE A 6 -4.86 12.07 3.93
CA PHE A 6 -4.91 12.02 5.38
C PHE A 6 -5.83 13.08 5.97
N GLU A 7 -5.87 14.26 5.38
CA GLU A 7 -6.79 15.32 5.80
C GLU A 7 -8.25 14.92 5.59
N ALA A 8 -8.56 14.30 4.47
CA ALA A 8 -9.92 13.81 4.19
C ALA A 8 -10.35 12.76 5.22
N ILE A 9 -9.46 11.85 5.59
CA ILE A 9 -9.73 10.83 6.60
C ILE A 9 -9.98 11.48 7.97
N GLU A 10 -9.18 12.45 8.36
CA GLU A 10 -9.35 13.17 9.63
C GLU A 10 -10.68 13.91 9.68
N ASP A 11 -11.06 14.55 8.59
CA ASP A 11 -12.33 15.28 8.50
C ASP A 11 -13.53 14.34 8.66
N ILE A 12 -13.48 13.18 8.04
CA ILE A 12 -14.56 12.19 8.15
C ILE A 12 -14.64 11.66 9.59
N GLU A 13 -13.51 11.44 10.24
CA GLU A 13 -13.50 11.01 11.64
C GLU A 13 -14.21 12.04 12.52
N LYS A 14 -13.91 13.33 12.32
CA LYS A 14 -14.52 14.41 13.09
C LYS A 14 -16.00 14.60 12.81
N GLU A 15 -16.39 14.56 11.54
CA GLU A 15 -17.76 14.84 11.14
C GLU A 15 -18.70 13.67 11.32
N LYS A 16 -18.23 12.45 11.05
CA LYS A 16 -19.06 11.25 11.03
C LYS A 16 -18.79 10.28 12.16
N GLY A 17 -17.74 10.50 12.95
CA GLY A 17 -17.38 9.62 14.05
C GLY A 17 -16.85 8.27 13.64
N ILE A 18 -16.36 8.13 12.41
CA ILE A 18 -15.77 6.88 11.91
C ILE A 18 -14.31 6.83 12.32
N PRO A 19 -13.86 5.78 13.05
CA PRO A 19 -12.45 5.69 13.46
C PRO A 19 -11.51 5.67 12.26
N ARG A 20 -10.41 6.42 12.35
CA ARG A 20 -9.44 6.48 11.26
C ARG A 20 -8.74 5.15 11.02
N GLU A 21 -8.50 4.38 12.07
CA GLU A 21 -7.90 3.06 11.95
C GLU A 21 -8.76 2.12 11.11
N TYR A 22 -10.06 2.18 11.27
CA TYR A 22 -11.00 1.41 10.46
C TYR A 22 -10.87 1.78 8.98
N MET A 23 -10.85 3.08 8.69
CA MET A 23 -10.72 3.56 7.31
C MET A 23 -9.37 3.18 6.70
N TYR A 24 -8.28 3.32 7.45
CA TYR A 24 -6.95 2.95 6.98
C TYR A 24 -6.87 1.46 6.65
N ASP A 25 -7.44 0.61 7.49
CA ASP A 25 -7.45 -0.83 7.26
C ASP A 25 -8.20 -1.19 5.97
N LYS A 26 -9.37 -0.59 5.77
CA LYS A 26 -10.16 -0.80 4.55
C LYS A 26 -9.44 -0.30 3.32
N ILE A 27 -8.75 0.82 3.41
CA ILE A 27 -7.98 1.38 2.29
C ILE A 27 -6.82 0.45 1.94
N LYS A 28 -6.11 -0.06 2.93
CA LYS A 28 -5.03 -1.03 2.69
C LYS A 28 -5.55 -2.27 1.97
N GLN A 29 -6.67 -2.82 2.41
CA GLN A 29 -7.28 -3.99 1.79
C GLN A 29 -7.67 -3.72 0.34
N ALA A 30 -8.29 -2.56 0.09
CA ALA A 30 -8.72 -2.18 -1.25
C ALA A 30 -7.52 -1.97 -2.18
N MET A 31 -6.46 -1.34 -1.69
CA MET A 31 -5.23 -1.14 -2.47
C MET A 31 -4.54 -2.46 -2.80
N LEU A 32 -4.45 -3.36 -1.84
CA LEU A 32 -3.86 -4.69 -2.06
C LEU A 32 -4.68 -5.47 -3.08
N ALA A 33 -6.00 -5.46 -2.97
CA ALA A 33 -6.87 -6.17 -3.91
C ALA A 33 -6.71 -5.63 -5.33
N ALA A 34 -6.67 -4.30 -5.49
CA ALA A 34 -6.50 -3.68 -6.79
C ALA A 34 -5.13 -3.99 -7.40
N PHE A 35 -4.08 -3.94 -6.59
CA PHE A 35 -2.72 -4.25 -7.06
C PHE A 35 -2.59 -5.71 -7.48
N ARG A 36 -3.13 -6.63 -6.67
CA ARG A 36 -3.09 -8.07 -6.96
C ARG A 36 -3.90 -8.43 -8.21
N ARG A 37 -4.98 -7.73 -8.46
CA ARG A 37 -5.78 -7.94 -9.67
C ARG A 37 -4.97 -7.61 -10.92
N ASP A 38 -4.18 -6.54 -10.88
CA ASP A 38 -3.35 -6.11 -12.01
C ASP A 38 -2.02 -6.88 -12.07
N ASN A 39 -1.58 -7.42 -10.93
CA ASN A 39 -0.31 -8.14 -10.80
C ASN A 39 -0.51 -9.44 -10.02
N PRO A 40 -1.18 -10.45 -10.61
CA PRO A 40 -1.49 -11.69 -9.90
C PRO A 40 -0.26 -12.48 -9.44
N GLU A 41 0.89 -12.25 -10.06
CA GLU A 41 2.15 -12.87 -9.66
C GLU A 41 2.67 -12.34 -8.30
N CYS A 42 2.18 -11.18 -7.85
CA CYS A 42 2.57 -10.56 -6.59
C CYS A 42 1.51 -10.76 -5.50
N GLU A 43 0.86 -11.93 -5.45
CA GLU A 43 -0.26 -12.19 -4.56
C GLU A 43 0.12 -12.13 -3.07
N ASP A 44 1.29 -12.64 -2.72
CA ASP A 44 1.69 -12.87 -1.33
C ASP A 44 2.86 -11.99 -0.84
N ASN A 45 3.43 -11.15 -1.69
CA ASN A 45 4.64 -10.41 -1.37
C ASN A 45 4.52 -8.89 -1.45
N VAL A 46 3.31 -8.38 -1.31
CA VAL A 46 3.05 -6.93 -1.36
C VAL A 46 2.70 -6.41 0.03
N ASP A 47 3.32 -5.29 0.40
CA ASP A 47 3.07 -4.60 1.66
C ASP A 47 2.69 -3.17 1.42
N ILE A 48 1.81 -2.64 2.26
CA ILE A 48 1.44 -1.22 2.26
C ILE A 48 1.82 -0.65 3.61
N ILE A 49 2.54 0.47 3.60
CA ILE A 49 2.95 1.18 4.79
C ILE A 49 2.21 2.52 4.84
N LEU A 50 1.44 2.73 5.90
CA LEU A 50 0.77 4.00 6.18
C LEU A 50 1.49 4.66 7.34
N GLU A 51 2.14 5.80 7.06
CA GLU A 51 2.81 6.60 8.09
C GLU A 51 1.98 7.84 8.34
N GLU A 52 1.14 7.80 9.37
CA GLU A 52 0.25 8.91 9.71
C GLU A 52 1.03 10.17 10.10
N ASP A 53 2.08 10.01 10.87
CA ASP A 53 2.91 11.14 11.34
C ASP A 53 3.55 11.90 10.20
N LYS A 54 3.98 11.20 9.16
CA LYS A 54 4.61 11.79 7.98
C LYS A 54 3.62 12.01 6.84
N LYS A 55 2.38 11.62 7.03
CA LYS A 55 1.32 11.67 6.02
C LYS A 55 1.76 11.04 4.71
N ARG A 56 2.33 9.82 4.79
CA ARG A 56 2.84 9.08 3.65
C ARG A 56 2.20 7.72 3.53
N ILE A 57 1.95 7.33 2.28
CA ILE A 57 1.51 5.98 1.93
C ILE A 57 2.56 5.42 0.99
N GLU A 58 3.10 4.25 1.33
CA GLU A 58 4.06 3.55 0.49
C GLU A 58 3.58 2.13 0.22
N MET A 59 3.81 1.65 -0.99
CA MET A 59 3.55 0.27 -1.37
C MET A 59 4.86 -0.36 -1.79
N ASN A 60 5.18 -1.51 -1.22
CA ASN A 60 6.41 -2.23 -1.51
C ASN A 60 6.11 -3.66 -1.94
N VAL A 61 6.92 -4.15 -2.87
CA VAL A 61 6.92 -5.57 -3.24
C VAL A 61 8.18 -6.18 -2.62
N ASN A 62 7.99 -7.19 -1.77
CA ASN A 62 9.12 -7.86 -1.12
C ASN A 62 9.72 -8.88 -2.06
N LYS A 63 11.02 -8.74 -2.37
CA LYS A 63 11.73 -9.65 -3.28
C LYS A 63 12.95 -10.25 -2.58
N THR A 64 13.17 -11.54 -2.84
CA THR A 64 14.32 -12.25 -2.32
C THR A 64 15.55 -11.99 -3.20
N VAL A 65 16.69 -11.72 -2.58
CA VAL A 65 17.95 -11.51 -3.30
C VAL A 65 18.51 -12.86 -3.75
N VAL A 66 18.69 -13.01 -5.06
CA VAL A 66 19.20 -14.24 -5.66
C VAL A 66 20.34 -13.94 -6.64
N ASP A 67 21.07 -14.96 -7.01
CA ASP A 67 22.16 -14.83 -7.99
C ASP A 67 21.58 -14.76 -9.41
N GLU A 68 20.66 -15.66 -9.72
CA GLU A 68 19.94 -15.66 -11.01
C GLU A 68 18.45 -15.58 -10.76
N VAL A 69 17.80 -14.57 -11.35
CA VAL A 69 16.37 -14.34 -11.20
C VAL A 69 15.59 -15.31 -12.08
N GLU A 70 14.78 -16.17 -11.47
CA GLU A 70 13.85 -17.06 -12.18
C GLU A 70 12.44 -16.50 -12.18
N ASP A 71 12.06 -15.81 -11.08
CA ASP A 71 10.74 -15.20 -10.93
C ASP A 71 10.92 -13.71 -10.59
N PRO A 72 10.88 -12.81 -11.59
CA PRO A 72 11.10 -11.38 -11.36
C PRO A 72 10.09 -10.73 -10.40
N SER A 73 8.93 -11.35 -10.20
CA SER A 73 7.92 -10.79 -9.28
C SER A 73 8.29 -11.01 -7.81
N HIS A 74 9.10 -12.04 -7.50
CA HIS A 74 9.48 -12.42 -6.14
C HIS A 74 10.97 -12.36 -5.87
N GLU A 75 11.78 -12.13 -6.90
CA GLU A 75 13.22 -12.21 -6.81
C GLU A 75 13.89 -11.00 -7.43
N ILE A 76 15.06 -10.65 -6.90
CA ILE A 76 15.89 -9.57 -7.41
C ILE A 76 17.34 -10.05 -7.46
N ASN A 77 18.05 -9.67 -8.52
CA ASN A 77 19.47 -9.98 -8.68
C ASN A 77 20.29 -9.25 -7.62
N LEU A 78 21.35 -9.88 -7.14
CA LEU A 78 22.23 -9.31 -6.11
C LEU A 78 22.81 -7.94 -6.50
N GLU A 79 23.20 -7.75 -7.76
CA GLU A 79 23.74 -6.46 -8.21
C GLU A 79 22.70 -5.36 -8.14
N ALA A 80 21.49 -5.63 -8.57
CA ALA A 80 20.37 -4.69 -8.48
C ALA A 80 19.99 -4.42 -7.03
N ALA A 81 20.02 -5.46 -6.19
CA ALA A 81 19.73 -5.34 -4.77
C ALA A 81 20.74 -4.43 -4.07
N LYS A 82 22.02 -4.52 -4.39
CA LYS A 82 23.06 -3.68 -3.82
C LYS A 82 22.91 -2.20 -4.20
N LYS A 83 22.29 -1.90 -5.31
CA LYS A 83 21.99 -0.51 -5.69
C LYS A 83 20.92 0.10 -4.79
N ILE A 84 20.05 -0.73 -4.22
CA ILE A 84 18.99 -0.32 -3.30
C ILE A 84 19.50 -0.33 -1.86
N SER A 85 20.23 -1.39 -1.49
CA SER A 85 20.80 -1.56 -0.16
C SER A 85 22.22 -2.11 -0.29
N ARG A 86 23.21 -1.34 0.16
CA ARG A 86 24.63 -1.73 0.09
C ARG A 86 24.96 -3.02 0.87
N ARG A 87 24.14 -3.34 1.85
CA ARG A 87 24.33 -4.51 2.72
C ARG A 87 23.56 -5.73 2.25
N ALA A 88 22.94 -5.66 1.07
CA ALA A 88 22.16 -6.78 0.54
C ALA A 88 23.03 -8.02 0.33
N LYS A 89 22.51 -9.16 0.73
CA LYS A 89 23.17 -10.47 0.60
C LYS A 89 22.19 -11.46 -0.01
N LEU A 90 22.72 -12.52 -0.60
CA LEU A 90 21.91 -13.62 -1.12
C LEU A 90 21.02 -14.17 -0.01
N GLY A 91 19.73 -14.34 -0.32
CA GLY A 91 18.75 -14.83 0.63
C GLY A 91 18.01 -13.74 1.43
N ASP A 92 18.48 -12.51 1.38
CA ASP A 92 17.78 -11.38 2.02
C ASP A 92 16.48 -11.09 1.29
N VAL A 93 15.49 -10.58 2.03
CA VAL A 93 14.23 -10.09 1.47
C VAL A 93 14.25 -8.57 1.55
N LEU A 94 14.13 -7.90 0.41
CA LEU A 94 14.14 -6.44 0.33
C LEU A 94 12.78 -5.89 -0.09
N PRO A 95 12.30 -4.82 0.58
CA PRO A 95 11.11 -4.11 0.12
C PRO A 95 11.46 -3.22 -1.07
N ILE A 96 10.86 -3.51 -2.22
CA ILE A 96 11.07 -2.76 -3.45
C ILE A 96 9.90 -1.82 -3.66
N PRO A 97 10.12 -0.49 -3.65
CA PRO A 97 9.02 0.46 -3.79
C PRO A 97 8.32 0.35 -5.15
N VAL A 98 6.99 0.38 -5.13
CA VAL A 98 6.20 0.47 -6.34
C VAL A 98 6.23 1.92 -6.83
N GLU A 99 6.28 2.12 -8.15
CA GLU A 99 6.30 3.46 -8.72
C GLU A 99 5.11 4.30 -8.25
N THR A 100 5.39 5.52 -7.83
CA THR A 100 4.39 6.45 -7.29
C THR A 100 3.21 6.67 -8.22
N LYS A 101 3.43 6.72 -9.52
CA LYS A 101 2.36 6.92 -10.49
C LYS A 101 1.36 5.78 -10.51
N LYS A 102 1.83 4.54 -10.39
CA LYS A 102 0.96 3.37 -10.40
C LYS A 102 0.13 3.28 -9.12
N PHE A 103 0.78 3.32 -7.97
CA PHE A 103 0.03 3.17 -6.74
C PHE A 103 -0.77 4.43 -6.39
N GLY A 104 -0.38 5.60 -6.88
CA GLY A 104 -1.13 6.82 -6.67
C GLY A 104 -2.56 6.75 -7.18
N ARG A 105 -2.77 6.16 -8.36
CA ARG A 105 -4.11 5.94 -8.92
C ARG A 105 -4.91 4.95 -8.08
N ILE A 106 -4.26 3.86 -7.69
CA ILE A 106 -4.88 2.82 -6.86
C ILE A 106 -5.29 3.41 -5.52
N ALA A 107 -4.39 4.17 -4.88
CA ALA A 107 -4.66 4.80 -3.60
C ALA A 107 -5.83 5.79 -3.68
N ALA A 108 -5.86 6.61 -4.73
CA ALA A 108 -6.93 7.60 -4.90
C ALA A 108 -8.30 6.92 -5.09
N GLN A 109 -8.36 5.87 -5.90
CA GLN A 109 -9.60 5.12 -6.12
C GLN A 109 -10.04 4.37 -4.87
N ALA A 110 -9.11 3.71 -4.20
CA ALA A 110 -9.40 2.98 -2.98
C ALA A 110 -9.89 3.91 -1.87
N ALA A 111 -9.22 5.04 -1.69
CA ALA A 111 -9.61 6.04 -0.70
C ALA A 111 -11.01 6.57 -0.96
N LYS A 112 -11.31 6.90 -2.21
CA LYS A 112 -12.64 7.40 -2.60
C LYS A 112 -13.73 6.38 -2.28
N GLN A 113 -13.53 5.11 -2.63
CA GLN A 113 -14.50 4.06 -2.37
C GLN A 113 -14.70 3.84 -0.87
N VAL A 114 -13.63 3.79 -0.10
CA VAL A 114 -13.70 3.56 1.35
C VAL A 114 -14.40 4.72 2.04
N ILE A 115 -14.10 5.95 1.63
CA ILE A 115 -14.74 7.14 2.20
C ILE A 115 -16.26 7.11 1.95
N ILE A 116 -16.67 6.83 0.71
CA ILE A 116 -18.10 6.74 0.36
C ILE A 116 -18.78 5.63 1.16
N GLN A 117 -18.16 4.47 1.24
CA GLN A 117 -18.71 3.33 1.98
C GLN A 117 -18.80 3.65 3.48
N GLY A 118 -17.76 4.27 4.05
CA GLY A 118 -17.75 4.66 5.45
C GLY A 118 -18.88 5.63 5.80
N ILE A 119 -19.14 6.60 4.93
CA ILE A 119 -20.24 7.55 5.11
C ILE A 119 -21.59 6.82 5.10
N ARG A 120 -21.78 5.90 4.15
CA ARG A 120 -23.02 5.11 4.06
C ARG A 120 -23.24 4.25 5.29
N GLU A 121 -22.20 3.61 5.78
CA GLU A 121 -22.27 2.78 6.98
C GLU A 121 -22.59 3.63 8.22
N ALA A 122 -22.01 4.80 8.34
CA ALA A 122 -22.28 5.73 9.43
C ALA A 122 -23.74 6.22 9.40
N GLU A 123 -24.28 6.53 8.23
CA GLU A 123 -25.66 6.95 8.06
C GLU A 123 -26.65 5.84 8.44
N ARG A 124 -26.26 4.60 8.24
CA ARG A 124 -27.08 3.44 8.64
C ARG A 124 -26.92 3.06 10.11
N GLY A 125 -26.04 3.74 10.82
CA GLY A 125 -25.75 3.42 12.22
C GLY A 125 -25.01 2.11 12.43
N MET A 126 -24.23 1.67 11.45
CA MET A 126 -23.52 0.39 11.48
C MET A 126 -22.12 0.49 12.05
N ILE A 127 -21.70 1.68 12.42
CA ILE A 127 -20.37 1.92 12.97
C ILE A 127 -20.47 2.47 14.37
#